data_106f96785af8144b0f7bbccf023674d0
#
_entry.id   106f96785af8144b0f7bbccf023674d0
#
_cell.length_a   1.000
_cell.length_b   1.000
_cell.length_c   1.000
_cell.angle_alpha   90.00
_cell.angle_beta   90.00
_cell.angle_gamma   90.00
#
_symmetry.space_group_name_H-M   'P 1'
#
loop_
_entity.id
_entity.type
_entity.pdbx_description
1 polymer ?
#
loop_
_entity_poly.entity_id
_entity_poly.type
_entity_poly.pdbx_seq_one_letter_code
_entity_poly.pdbx_strand_id
1 'polypeptide(L)'
;MIIVFILLIIIFVVPFLIYKRKVDDIDLNCDVNPYNRRFMKGEGFVVVDNILDETCRQKLVDTFLDKAKKNKNLNEDVKLNFYSNEHFLKQLSEIVGEDLYPVNSLDLQRCWIRYYFEGMKSQYYENYHHDIKRYGGDVKQYRLVIPVYDTSDTMFTINGHGTFPFEENMGVFLEASNCLHKVEFKRGERLLLIMDFINKSCDNRLSHYTCRNFKGYFNWLRDVAWRNLSSVYYKIANS
;
A
#
# COMPACT_ATOMS: atom_id res chain seq x y z
N MET A 1 17.69 -36.58 0.77
CA MET A 1 16.39 -36.21 1.37
C MET A 1 16.55 -35.22 2.54
N ILE A 2 17.38 -35.52 3.53
CA ILE A 2 17.61 -34.64 4.70
C ILE A 2 18.13 -33.25 4.32
N ILE A 3 19.08 -33.13 3.40
CA ILE A 3 19.66 -31.87 2.92
C ILE A 3 18.58 -30.99 2.25
N VAL A 4 17.69 -31.57 1.45
CA VAL A 4 16.58 -30.85 0.82
C VAL A 4 15.59 -30.36 1.87
N PHE A 5 15.32 -31.13 2.91
CA PHE A 5 14.46 -30.75 4.01
C PHE A 5 15.06 -29.61 4.85
N ILE A 6 16.37 -29.67 5.13
CA ILE A 6 17.10 -28.59 5.82
C ILE A 6 17.12 -27.30 4.97
N LEU A 7 17.35 -27.40 3.65
CA LEU A 7 17.29 -26.26 2.75
C LEU A 7 15.89 -25.64 2.69
N LEU A 8 14.84 -26.45 2.70
CA LEU A 8 13.45 -25.97 2.76
C LEU A 8 13.18 -25.26 4.10
N ILE A 9 13.63 -25.81 5.23
CA ILE A 9 13.51 -25.14 6.54
C ILE A 9 14.27 -23.82 6.53
N ILE A 10 15.49 -23.78 6.01
CA ILE A 10 16.28 -22.53 5.92
C ILE A 10 15.59 -21.52 5.02
N ILE A 11 15.08 -21.91 3.86
CA ILE A 11 14.41 -21.01 2.92
C ILE A 11 13.05 -20.51 3.46
N PHE A 12 12.33 -21.33 4.21
CA PHE A 12 10.98 -21.01 4.65
C PHE A 12 10.89 -20.52 6.12
N VAL A 13 11.78 -20.95 7.00
CA VAL A 13 11.71 -20.63 8.44
C VAL A 13 12.67 -19.52 8.82
N VAL A 14 13.87 -19.49 8.26
CA VAL A 14 14.87 -18.47 8.60
C VAL A 14 14.43 -17.05 8.22
N PRO A 15 13.83 -16.78 7.03
CA PRO A 15 13.28 -15.47 6.75
C PRO A 15 12.16 -15.07 7.73
N PHE A 16 11.41 -16.04 8.24
CA PHE A 16 10.35 -15.86 9.20
C PHE A 16 10.83 -15.46 10.60
N LEU A 17 12.00 -16.01 11.02
CA LEU A 17 12.59 -15.74 12.32
C LEU A 17 13.43 -14.46 12.33
N ILE A 18 14.00 -14.08 11.18
CA ILE A 18 14.90 -12.92 11.06
C ILE A 18 14.12 -11.64 10.74
N TYR A 19 12.92 -11.74 10.18
CA TYR A 19 12.14 -10.59 9.75
C TYR A 19 11.37 -9.95 10.92
N LYS A 20 12.11 -9.41 11.88
CA LYS A 20 11.62 -8.36 12.80
C LYS A 20 12.01 -7.01 12.23
N ARG A 21 11.26 -6.53 11.23
CA ARG A 21 11.42 -5.14 10.82
C ARG A 21 10.88 -4.26 11.95
N LYS A 22 11.70 -3.34 12.41
CA LYS A 22 11.26 -2.29 13.33
C LYS A 22 10.34 -1.38 12.53
N VAL A 23 9.05 -1.49 12.77
CA VAL A 23 8.03 -0.63 12.19
C VAL A 23 7.75 0.44 13.22
N ASP A 24 7.87 1.71 12.83
CA ASP A 24 7.53 2.81 13.73
C ASP A 24 6.02 2.78 13.98
N ASP A 25 5.66 2.74 15.26
CA ASP A 25 4.26 2.80 15.71
C ASP A 25 3.89 4.28 15.85
N ILE A 26 2.93 4.74 15.07
CA ILE A 26 2.56 6.15 15.00
C ILE A 26 1.13 6.29 15.46
N ASP A 27 0.96 6.94 16.59
CA ASP A 27 -0.34 7.23 17.17
C ASP A 27 -0.96 8.45 16.48
N LEU A 28 -1.77 8.19 15.46
CA LEU A 28 -2.53 9.19 14.73
C LEU A 28 -4.02 8.85 14.78
N ASN A 29 -4.82 9.76 15.27
CA ASN A 29 -6.25 9.70 15.09
C ASN A 29 -6.60 10.30 13.73
N CYS A 30 -7.13 9.47 12.86
CA CYS A 30 -7.52 9.84 11.51
C CYS A 30 -8.93 9.39 11.23
N ASP A 31 -9.68 10.28 10.61
CA ASP A 31 -11.00 10.00 10.09
C ASP A 31 -11.05 10.25 8.58
N VAL A 32 -12.02 9.63 7.93
CA VAL A 32 -12.40 9.98 6.57
C VAL A 32 -13.07 11.36 6.62
N ASN A 33 -12.72 12.21 5.69
CA ASN A 33 -13.35 13.54 5.60
C ASN A 33 -14.86 13.38 5.35
N PRO A 34 -15.75 13.95 6.20
CA PRO A 34 -17.19 13.86 6.00
C PRO A 34 -17.67 14.55 4.71
N TYR A 35 -16.87 15.47 4.17
CA TYR A 35 -17.14 16.17 2.93
C TYR A 35 -16.44 15.55 1.72
N ASN A 36 -15.98 14.29 1.86
CA ASN A 36 -15.42 13.55 0.73
C ASN A 36 -16.43 13.44 -0.41
N ARG A 37 -15.95 13.43 -1.62
CA ARG A 37 -16.78 13.38 -2.81
C ARG A 37 -16.31 12.28 -3.74
N ARG A 38 -17.21 11.38 -4.09
CA ARG A 38 -16.90 10.36 -5.10
C ARG A 38 -16.68 11.06 -6.45
N PHE A 39 -15.46 10.95 -6.95
CA PHE A 39 -15.08 11.49 -8.26
C PHE A 39 -15.46 10.52 -9.39
N MET A 40 -15.12 9.24 -9.23
CA MET A 40 -15.36 8.20 -10.22
C MET A 40 -15.54 6.84 -9.54
N LYS A 41 -16.37 5.99 -10.12
CA LYS A 41 -16.51 4.57 -9.71
C LYS A 41 -16.73 3.70 -10.92
N GLY A 42 -16.10 2.54 -10.92
CA GLY A 42 -16.27 1.48 -11.92
C GLY A 42 -16.05 0.11 -11.30
N GLU A 43 -16.04 -0.91 -12.14
CA GLU A 43 -15.73 -2.26 -11.70
C GLU A 43 -14.27 -2.32 -11.21
N GLY A 44 -14.09 -2.73 -9.97
CA GLY A 44 -12.77 -2.89 -9.35
C GLY A 44 -12.08 -1.59 -8.94
N PHE A 45 -12.74 -0.43 -8.97
CA PHE A 45 -12.14 0.81 -8.49
C PHE A 45 -13.16 1.85 -7.99
N VAL A 46 -12.69 2.70 -7.07
CA VAL A 46 -13.38 3.93 -6.64
C VAL A 46 -12.35 5.04 -6.47
N VAL A 47 -12.66 6.23 -6.99
CA VAL A 47 -11.84 7.44 -6.81
C VAL A 47 -12.66 8.46 -6.01
N VAL A 48 -12.04 9.03 -4.99
CA VAL A 48 -12.68 9.94 -4.04
C VAL A 48 -11.81 11.15 -3.82
N ASP A 49 -12.38 12.34 -3.92
CA ASP A 49 -11.72 13.59 -3.57
C ASP A 49 -11.81 13.83 -2.05
N ASN A 50 -10.77 14.44 -1.49
CA ASN A 50 -10.71 14.83 -0.07
C ASN A 50 -11.01 13.65 0.87
N ILE A 51 -10.30 12.55 0.71
CA ILE A 51 -10.61 11.30 1.45
C ILE A 51 -10.28 11.38 2.94
N LEU A 52 -9.16 11.99 3.32
CA LEU A 52 -8.77 12.16 4.73
C LEU A 52 -9.23 13.52 5.24
N ASP A 53 -9.54 13.60 6.54
CA ASP A 53 -9.67 14.89 7.18
C ASP A 53 -8.33 15.63 7.12
N GLU A 54 -8.40 16.96 7.05
CA GLU A 54 -7.21 17.80 6.84
C GLU A 54 -6.22 17.72 7.99
N THR A 55 -6.71 17.56 9.22
CA THR A 55 -5.84 17.43 10.41
C THR A 55 -5.02 16.15 10.34
N CYS A 56 -5.65 15.04 9.93
CA CYS A 56 -4.96 13.77 9.71
C CYS A 56 -3.91 13.89 8.61
N ARG A 57 -4.32 14.42 7.45
CA ARG A 57 -3.43 14.61 6.31
C ARG A 57 -2.19 15.42 6.70
N GLN A 58 -2.39 16.56 7.37
CA GLN A 58 -1.28 17.44 7.79
C GLN A 58 -0.34 16.73 8.77
N LYS A 59 -0.85 15.99 9.75
CA LYS A 59 -0.02 15.20 10.68
C LYS A 59 0.84 14.16 9.97
N LEU A 60 0.32 13.51 8.93
CA LEU A 60 1.09 12.60 8.10
C LEU A 60 2.23 13.33 7.36
N VAL A 61 1.94 14.50 6.81
CA VAL A 61 2.95 15.35 6.16
C VAL A 61 4.04 15.75 7.14
N ASP A 62 3.66 16.30 8.31
CA ASP A 62 4.61 16.74 9.34
C ASP A 62 5.49 15.61 9.86
N THR A 63 4.93 14.40 9.95
CA THR A 63 5.65 13.22 10.44
C THR A 63 6.67 12.70 9.44
N PHE A 64 6.35 12.72 8.15
CA PHE A 64 7.13 11.97 7.17
C PHE A 64 7.88 12.82 6.13
N LEU A 65 7.42 14.03 5.80
CA LEU A 65 7.94 14.78 4.65
C LEU A 65 9.42 15.17 4.83
N ASP A 66 9.79 15.70 5.98
CA ASP A 66 11.19 16.07 6.23
C ASP A 66 12.13 14.87 6.23
N LYS A 67 11.69 13.76 6.80
CA LYS A 67 12.43 12.49 6.76
C LYS A 67 12.59 11.99 5.34
N ALA A 68 11.52 12.10 4.54
CA ALA A 68 11.49 11.70 3.16
C ALA A 68 12.45 12.53 2.30
N LYS A 69 12.42 13.85 2.43
CA LYS A 69 13.31 14.78 1.71
C LYS A 69 14.78 14.55 2.03
N LYS A 70 15.10 14.30 3.31
CA LYS A 70 16.48 13.99 3.74
C LYS A 70 16.98 12.68 3.15
N ASN A 71 16.13 11.65 3.12
CA ASN A 71 16.54 10.30 2.71
C ASN A 71 16.43 10.07 1.20
N LYS A 72 15.75 10.95 0.45
CA LYS A 72 15.45 10.84 -1.00
C LYS A 72 14.96 9.46 -1.47
N ASN A 73 14.52 8.62 -0.55
CA ASN A 73 14.10 7.23 -0.83
C ASN A 73 13.28 6.64 0.33
N LEU A 74 12.28 7.36 0.77
CA LEU A 74 11.37 6.84 1.77
C LEU A 74 10.43 5.82 1.12
N ASN A 75 10.57 4.57 1.52
CA ASN A 75 9.63 3.49 1.23
C ASN A 75 9.56 2.62 2.48
N GLU A 76 8.77 3.06 3.45
CA GLU A 76 8.72 2.46 4.78
C GLU A 76 7.33 1.92 5.07
N ASP A 77 7.28 0.69 5.58
CA ASP A 77 6.07 0.18 6.23
C ASP A 77 5.89 0.96 7.54
N VAL A 78 4.66 1.38 7.79
CA VAL A 78 4.28 2.13 8.99
C VAL A 78 3.14 1.40 9.69
N LYS A 79 3.08 1.57 11.00
CA LYS A 79 1.98 1.07 11.82
C LYS A 79 1.18 2.27 12.29
N LEU A 80 0.05 2.50 11.67
CA LEU A 80 -0.87 3.57 11.99
C LEU A 80 -2.04 2.99 12.79
N ASN A 81 -2.33 3.52 13.96
CA ASN A 81 -3.39 3.01 14.82
C ASN A 81 -4.78 3.11 14.16
N PHE A 82 -5.04 4.16 13.38
CA PHE A 82 -6.31 4.33 12.68
C PHE A 82 -6.55 3.28 11.58
N TYR A 83 -5.52 2.66 11.02
CA TYR A 83 -5.65 1.64 9.98
C TYR A 83 -6.52 0.44 10.40
N SER A 84 -6.58 0.13 11.69
CA SER A 84 -7.42 -0.92 12.26
C SER A 84 -8.61 -0.38 13.06
N ASN A 85 -8.86 0.93 13.03
CA ASN A 85 -9.96 1.55 13.75
C ASN A 85 -11.29 1.20 13.06
N GLU A 86 -12.26 0.69 13.82
CA GLU A 86 -13.54 0.24 13.29
C GLU A 86 -14.34 1.37 12.63
N HIS A 87 -14.29 2.59 13.21
CA HIS A 87 -14.99 3.74 12.65
C HIS A 87 -14.41 4.11 11.29
N PHE A 88 -13.09 4.22 11.18
CA PHE A 88 -12.40 4.50 9.94
C PHE A 88 -12.68 3.43 8.86
N LEU A 89 -12.61 2.14 9.24
CA LEU A 89 -12.90 1.03 8.33
C LEU A 89 -14.34 1.05 7.84
N LYS A 90 -15.30 1.38 8.71
CA LYS A 90 -16.70 1.52 8.33
C LYS A 90 -16.91 2.62 7.31
N GLN A 91 -16.31 3.79 7.52
CA GLN A 91 -16.37 4.90 6.57
C GLN A 91 -15.79 4.52 5.20
N LEU A 92 -14.63 3.84 5.17
CA LEU A 92 -14.05 3.35 3.92
C LEU A 92 -14.92 2.28 3.24
N SER A 93 -15.54 1.39 4.03
CA SER A 93 -16.46 0.35 3.53
C SER A 93 -17.68 0.97 2.84
N GLU A 94 -18.24 2.02 3.40
CA GLU A 94 -19.35 2.77 2.79
C GLU A 94 -18.95 3.41 1.44
N ILE A 95 -17.74 3.91 1.32
CA ILE A 95 -17.20 4.46 0.06
C ILE A 95 -17.07 3.38 -1.00
N VAL A 96 -16.46 2.26 -0.66
CA VAL A 96 -16.23 1.13 -1.59
C VAL A 96 -17.53 0.40 -1.90
N GLY A 97 -18.40 0.25 -0.91
CA GLY A 97 -19.65 -0.52 -0.98
C GLY A 97 -19.47 -2.00 -0.66
N GLU A 98 -18.38 -2.34 0.05
CA GLU A 98 -18.08 -3.68 0.58
C GLU A 98 -17.40 -3.54 1.94
N ASP A 99 -17.59 -4.52 2.82
CA ASP A 99 -16.87 -4.54 4.09
C ASP A 99 -15.36 -4.62 3.87
N LEU A 100 -14.63 -3.78 4.55
CA LEU A 100 -13.17 -3.72 4.50
C LEU A 100 -12.56 -4.10 5.84
N TYR A 101 -11.58 -4.97 5.78
CA TYR A 101 -10.78 -5.43 6.91
C TYR A 101 -9.30 -5.14 6.67
N PRO A 102 -8.53 -4.76 7.68
CA PRO A 102 -7.12 -4.50 7.54
C PRO A 102 -6.36 -5.79 7.21
N VAL A 103 -5.35 -5.68 6.38
CA VAL A 103 -4.44 -6.79 6.08
C VAL A 103 -3.37 -6.86 7.15
N ASN A 104 -3.59 -7.72 8.15
CA ASN A 104 -2.58 -8.05 9.14
C ASN A 104 -1.77 -9.23 8.65
N SER A 105 -0.59 -9.01 8.09
CA SER A 105 0.32 -10.10 7.76
C SER A 105 1.46 -10.14 8.76
N LEU A 106 1.48 -11.15 9.65
CA LEU A 106 2.66 -11.52 10.44
C LEU A 106 3.43 -10.31 11.00
N ASP A 107 2.78 -9.49 11.80
CA ASP A 107 3.33 -8.28 12.39
C ASP A 107 3.62 -7.13 11.39
N LEU A 108 3.19 -7.24 10.14
CA LEU A 108 3.24 -6.18 9.15
C LEU A 108 1.83 -5.70 8.84
N GLN A 109 1.48 -4.54 9.29
CA GLN A 109 0.38 -3.79 8.69
C GLN A 109 0.74 -3.54 7.23
N ARG A 110 -0.24 -3.78 6.36
CA ARG A 110 -0.08 -3.43 4.94
C ARG A 110 -0.45 -1.96 4.75
N CYS A 111 0.31 -1.13 5.44
CA CYS A 111 0.27 0.31 5.36
C CYS A 111 1.71 0.79 5.23
N TRP A 112 1.97 1.64 4.26
CA TRP A 112 3.31 2.18 4.07
C TRP A 112 3.27 3.58 3.47
N ILE A 113 4.34 4.34 3.73
CA ILE A 113 4.60 5.66 3.18
C ILE A 113 5.63 5.53 2.07
N ARG A 114 5.38 6.22 0.97
CA ARG A 114 6.31 6.27 -0.16
C ARG A 114 6.49 7.69 -0.67
N TYR A 115 7.75 8.06 -0.89
CA TYR A 115 8.12 9.36 -1.43
C TYR A 115 8.64 9.25 -2.85
N TYR A 116 8.22 10.17 -3.70
CA TYR A 116 8.68 10.34 -5.07
C TYR A 116 9.20 11.76 -5.25
N PHE A 117 10.25 11.90 -6.04
CA PHE A 117 10.85 13.18 -6.36
C PHE A 117 11.34 13.18 -7.81
N GLU A 118 11.50 14.37 -8.37
CA GLU A 118 12.00 14.56 -9.73
C GLU A 118 13.37 13.89 -9.94
N GLY A 119 13.51 13.15 -11.04
CA GLY A 119 14.72 12.39 -11.37
C GLY A 119 14.79 11.00 -10.71
N MET A 120 13.78 10.60 -9.92
CA MET A 120 13.73 9.25 -9.38
C MET A 120 13.63 8.21 -10.50
N LYS A 121 14.58 7.28 -10.54
CA LYS A 121 14.60 6.16 -11.50
C LYS A 121 13.64 5.06 -11.06
N SER A 122 12.34 5.24 -11.25
CA SER A 122 11.38 4.17 -11.01
C SER A 122 10.25 4.27 -12.02
N GLN A 123 10.40 3.55 -13.12
CA GLN A 123 9.44 3.56 -14.24
C GLN A 123 8.40 2.44 -14.19
N TYR A 124 8.37 1.64 -13.11
CA TYR A 124 7.45 0.49 -13.05
C TYR A 124 5.98 0.90 -13.15
N TYR A 125 5.62 2.06 -12.63
CA TYR A 125 4.23 2.54 -12.57
C TYR A 125 3.77 3.22 -13.86
N GLU A 126 4.67 3.62 -14.73
CA GLU A 126 4.36 4.26 -16.01
C GLU A 126 3.78 3.27 -17.02
N ASN A 127 3.97 1.97 -16.80
CA ASN A 127 3.36 0.93 -17.61
C ASN A 127 2.05 0.45 -16.98
N TYR A 128 1.11 0.04 -17.83
CA TYR A 128 -0.11 -0.60 -17.36
C TYR A 128 0.21 -1.87 -16.58
N HIS A 129 -0.34 -1.96 -15.39
CA HIS A 129 -0.15 -3.10 -14.50
C HIS A 129 -1.38 -3.33 -13.61
N HIS A 130 -1.47 -4.55 -13.10
CA HIS A 130 -2.37 -4.89 -12.00
C HIS A 130 -1.57 -4.93 -10.70
N ASP A 131 -2.19 -4.52 -9.61
CA ASP A 131 -1.63 -4.79 -8.30
C ASP A 131 -1.60 -6.28 -7.99
N ILE A 132 -0.64 -6.69 -7.17
CA ILE A 132 -0.44 -8.10 -6.86
C ILE A 132 -1.49 -8.57 -5.86
N LYS A 133 -2.40 -9.44 -6.31
CA LYS A 133 -3.31 -10.16 -5.44
C LYS A 133 -2.55 -11.22 -4.63
N ARG A 134 -2.65 -11.15 -3.32
CA ARG A 134 -1.98 -12.08 -2.38
C ARG A 134 -2.90 -13.10 -1.76
N TYR A 135 -4.19 -12.86 -1.84
CA TYR A 135 -5.23 -13.72 -1.31
C TYR A 135 -5.86 -14.57 -2.40
N GLY A 136 -6.28 -15.79 -2.05
CA GLY A 136 -6.89 -16.73 -2.98
C GLY A 136 -8.42 -16.76 -2.88
N GLY A 137 -9.02 -17.54 -3.75
CA GLY A 137 -10.46 -17.77 -3.75
C GLY A 137 -11.26 -16.49 -4.01
N ASP A 138 -12.32 -16.34 -3.25
CA ASP A 138 -13.29 -15.24 -3.28
C ASP A 138 -12.85 -13.99 -2.52
N VAL A 139 -11.66 -14.00 -1.92
CA VAL A 139 -11.14 -12.83 -1.19
C VAL A 139 -10.71 -11.77 -2.19
N LYS A 140 -11.37 -10.62 -2.15
CA LYS A 140 -10.94 -9.42 -2.86
C LYS A 140 -9.94 -8.67 -2.01
N GLN A 141 -8.90 -8.16 -2.66
CA GLN A 141 -7.91 -7.30 -2.02
C GLN A 141 -8.00 -5.91 -2.66
N TYR A 142 -8.18 -4.91 -1.84
CA TYR A 142 -8.22 -3.51 -2.23
C TYR A 142 -6.94 -2.81 -1.82
N ARG A 143 -6.43 -1.97 -2.68
CA ARG A 143 -5.37 -1.01 -2.37
C ARG A 143 -5.92 0.39 -2.42
N LEU A 144 -5.76 1.12 -1.34
CA LEU A 144 -6.01 2.56 -1.29
C LEU A 144 -4.69 3.31 -1.38
N VAL A 145 -4.60 4.23 -2.34
CA VAL A 145 -3.45 5.11 -2.54
C VAL A 145 -3.90 6.55 -2.36
N ILE A 146 -3.22 7.30 -1.50
CA ILE A 146 -3.54 8.70 -1.20
C ILE A 146 -2.26 9.54 -1.28
N PRO A 147 -2.18 10.54 -2.16
CA PRO A 147 -1.15 11.58 -2.08
C PRO A 147 -1.45 12.47 -0.87
N VAL A 148 -0.72 12.32 0.23
CA VAL A 148 -0.89 13.18 1.41
C VAL A 148 -0.17 14.52 1.26
N TYR A 149 0.81 14.58 0.34
CA TYR A 149 1.48 15.79 -0.12
C TYR A 149 1.81 15.62 -1.61
N ASP A 150 1.50 16.63 -2.42
CA ASP A 150 1.75 16.57 -3.85
C ASP A 150 2.03 17.98 -4.43
N THR A 151 3.19 18.12 -5.09
CA THR A 151 3.54 19.26 -5.93
C THR A 151 3.83 18.82 -7.36
N SER A 152 3.42 17.61 -7.70
CA SER A 152 3.79 16.97 -8.97
C SER A 152 2.71 17.09 -10.05
N ASP A 153 3.12 16.90 -11.31
CA ASP A 153 2.22 16.80 -12.46
C ASP A 153 1.80 15.32 -12.67
N THR A 154 1.38 14.63 -11.61
CA THR A 154 1.04 13.21 -11.72
C THR A 154 -0.31 12.99 -12.34
N MET A 155 -0.35 12.10 -13.34
CA MET A 155 -1.58 11.63 -13.97
C MET A 155 -1.84 10.16 -13.62
N PHE A 156 -3.06 9.84 -13.26
CA PHE A 156 -3.52 8.48 -13.02
C PHE A 156 -4.41 8.03 -14.17
N THR A 157 -4.14 6.87 -14.73
CA THR A 157 -4.94 6.30 -15.82
C THR A 157 -5.52 4.97 -15.38
N ILE A 158 -6.83 4.81 -15.51
CA ILE A 158 -7.53 3.53 -15.36
C ILE A 158 -7.93 3.07 -16.76
N ASN A 159 -7.50 1.87 -17.12
CA ASN A 159 -7.75 1.33 -18.45
C ASN A 159 -9.26 1.24 -18.76
N GLY A 160 -9.67 1.79 -19.89
CA GLY A 160 -11.08 1.86 -20.28
C GLY A 160 -11.91 2.95 -19.62
N HIS A 161 -11.37 3.71 -18.64
CA HIS A 161 -12.09 4.73 -17.87
C HIS A 161 -11.50 6.14 -17.96
N GLY A 162 -10.29 6.26 -18.51
CA GLY A 162 -9.66 7.55 -18.77
C GLY A 162 -8.49 7.89 -17.87
N THR A 163 -8.00 9.12 -18.04
CA THR A 163 -6.85 9.69 -17.33
C THR A 163 -7.29 10.94 -16.60
N PHE A 164 -6.86 11.11 -15.37
CA PHE A 164 -7.18 12.27 -14.53
C PHE A 164 -5.96 12.72 -13.72
N PRO A 165 -5.89 13.99 -13.30
CA PRO A 165 -4.88 14.46 -12.35
C PRO A 165 -5.00 13.69 -11.03
N PHE A 166 -3.87 13.22 -10.50
CA PHE A 166 -3.85 12.52 -9.22
C PHE A 166 -3.40 13.50 -8.13
N GLU A 167 -4.35 14.25 -7.63
CA GLU A 167 -4.14 15.41 -6.76
C GLU A 167 -4.00 15.03 -5.28
N GLU A 168 -3.51 16.00 -4.50
CA GLU A 168 -3.38 15.87 -3.05
C GLU A 168 -4.72 15.52 -2.39
N ASN A 169 -4.67 14.61 -1.43
CA ASN A 169 -5.82 14.07 -0.69
C ASN A 169 -6.87 13.33 -1.55
N MET A 170 -6.57 13.02 -2.79
CA MET A 170 -7.40 12.14 -3.61
C MET A 170 -7.13 10.69 -3.24
N GLY A 171 -8.17 9.94 -2.90
CA GLY A 171 -8.08 8.50 -2.61
C GLY A 171 -8.44 7.66 -3.83
N VAL A 172 -7.55 6.78 -4.25
CA VAL A 172 -7.83 5.81 -5.32
C VAL A 172 -7.84 4.40 -4.72
N PHE A 173 -9.02 3.79 -4.67
CA PHE A 173 -9.19 2.37 -4.33
C PHE A 173 -9.10 1.53 -5.59
N LEU A 174 -8.27 0.51 -5.56
CA LEU A 174 -8.05 -0.43 -6.66
C LEU A 174 -8.22 -1.86 -6.15
N GLU A 175 -9.10 -2.63 -6.75
CA GLU A 175 -9.14 -4.08 -6.53
C GLU A 175 -7.93 -4.72 -7.20
N ALA A 176 -7.05 -5.33 -6.40
CA ALA A 176 -5.83 -5.96 -6.87
C ALA A 176 -6.16 -7.08 -7.88
N SER A 177 -5.43 -7.12 -8.99
CA SER A 177 -5.62 -8.01 -10.14
C SER A 177 -6.89 -7.83 -10.98
N ASN A 178 -7.77 -6.88 -10.63
CA ASN A 178 -8.97 -6.61 -11.42
C ASN A 178 -8.93 -5.23 -12.11
N CYS A 179 -8.24 -4.26 -11.52
CA CYS A 179 -8.09 -2.94 -12.09
C CYS A 179 -6.73 -2.77 -12.78
N LEU A 180 -6.73 -2.67 -14.11
CA LEU A 180 -5.54 -2.36 -14.91
C LEU A 180 -5.32 -0.85 -14.92
N HIS A 181 -4.19 -0.39 -14.42
CA HIS A 181 -3.92 1.04 -14.27
C HIS A 181 -2.44 1.38 -14.49
N LYS A 182 -2.16 2.67 -14.66
CA LYS A 182 -0.81 3.23 -14.67
C LYS A 182 -0.78 4.60 -14.02
N VAL A 183 0.41 5.01 -13.57
CA VAL A 183 0.65 6.32 -12.96
C VAL A 183 1.84 6.98 -13.66
N GLU A 184 1.62 8.13 -14.26
CA GLU A 184 2.67 8.91 -14.92
C GLU A 184 3.10 10.05 -13.98
N PHE A 185 4.31 9.97 -13.46
CA PHE A 185 4.94 10.99 -12.64
C PHE A 185 6.02 11.71 -13.47
N LYS A 186 5.91 13.00 -13.64
CA LYS A 186 6.82 13.75 -14.52
C LYS A 186 7.81 14.60 -13.75
N ARG A 187 7.35 15.44 -12.84
CA ARG A 187 8.19 16.37 -12.08
C ARG A 187 7.54 16.72 -10.76
N GLY A 188 8.30 17.36 -9.88
CA GLY A 188 7.86 17.74 -8.54
C GLY A 188 8.13 16.68 -7.50
N GLU A 189 7.37 16.70 -6.42
CA GLU A 189 7.52 15.80 -5.27
C GLU A 189 6.16 15.31 -4.81
N ARG A 190 6.10 14.09 -4.29
CA ARG A 190 4.87 13.56 -3.68
C ARG A 190 5.15 12.55 -2.58
N LEU A 191 4.32 12.60 -1.56
CA LEU A 191 4.31 11.64 -0.46
C LEU A 191 3.00 10.87 -0.50
N LEU A 192 3.09 9.56 -0.66
CA LEU A 192 1.94 8.66 -0.73
C LEU A 192 1.76 7.91 0.58
N LEU A 193 0.53 7.88 1.07
CA LEU A 193 0.05 6.85 1.99
C LEU A 193 -0.60 5.74 1.17
N ILE A 194 -0.18 4.50 1.41
CA ILE A 194 -0.71 3.33 0.69
C ILE A 194 -1.16 2.31 1.72
N MET A 195 -2.39 1.83 1.58
CA MET A 195 -3.00 0.86 2.49
C MET A 195 -3.67 -0.28 1.71
N ASP A 196 -3.44 -1.52 2.13
CA ASP A 196 -4.12 -2.68 1.56
C ASP A 196 -5.23 -3.17 2.53
N PHE A 197 -6.38 -3.52 1.99
CA PHE A 197 -7.55 -4.07 2.69
C PHE A 197 -8.04 -5.35 2.01
N ILE A 198 -8.84 -6.14 2.72
CA ILE A 198 -9.53 -7.31 2.17
C ILE A 198 -11.02 -7.24 2.54
N ASN A 199 -11.87 -7.87 1.71
CA ASN A 199 -13.32 -7.87 1.94
C ASN A 199 -13.83 -8.99 2.85
N LYS A 200 -12.92 -9.75 3.49
CA LYS A 200 -13.27 -10.87 4.34
C LYS A 200 -12.42 -10.86 5.60
N SER A 201 -13.06 -10.93 6.76
CA SER A 201 -12.31 -11.01 8.01
C SER A 201 -11.42 -12.25 8.05
N CYS A 202 -10.17 -12.04 8.43
CA CYS A 202 -9.20 -13.09 8.69
C CYS A 202 -8.73 -12.93 10.14
N ASP A 203 -9.58 -13.37 11.09
CA ASP A 203 -9.52 -13.02 12.51
C ASP A 203 -8.29 -13.53 13.26
N ASN A 204 -7.53 -14.45 12.68
CA ASN A 204 -6.33 -14.98 13.33
C ASN A 204 -5.18 -15.21 12.34
N ARG A 205 -3.98 -15.39 12.87
CA ARG A 205 -2.76 -15.65 12.07
C ARG A 205 -2.90 -16.85 11.15
N LEU A 206 -3.59 -17.90 11.61
CA LEU A 206 -3.79 -19.11 10.83
C LEU A 206 -4.74 -18.88 9.66
N SER A 207 -5.82 -18.11 9.84
CA SER A 207 -6.75 -17.77 8.77
C SER A 207 -6.11 -16.90 7.70
N HIS A 208 -5.18 -16.02 8.05
CA HIS A 208 -4.35 -15.30 7.07
C HIS A 208 -3.50 -16.23 6.21
N TYR A 209 -2.99 -17.34 6.78
CA TYR A 209 -2.26 -18.34 6.00
C TYR A 209 -3.17 -19.18 5.12
N THR A 210 -4.31 -19.59 5.64
CA THR A 210 -5.26 -20.43 4.89
C THR A 210 -6.01 -19.66 3.81
N CYS A 211 -6.22 -18.36 3.98
CA CYS A 211 -6.75 -17.47 2.94
C CYS A 211 -5.73 -17.19 1.82
N ARG A 212 -4.45 -17.51 2.04
CA ARG A 212 -3.42 -17.41 1.00
C ARG A 212 -3.33 -18.73 0.27
N ASN A 213 -3.51 -18.69 -1.04
CA ASN A 213 -3.10 -19.82 -1.86
C ASN A 213 -1.56 -19.90 -1.95
N PHE A 214 -1.04 -21.01 -2.44
CA PHE A 214 0.40 -21.24 -2.61
C PHE A 214 1.08 -20.14 -3.42
N LYS A 215 0.43 -19.61 -4.44
CA LYS A 215 0.89 -18.45 -5.25
C LYS A 215 0.98 -17.16 -4.41
N GLY A 216 0.03 -16.92 -3.52
CA GLY A 216 0.05 -15.79 -2.59
C GLY A 216 1.19 -15.87 -1.59
N TYR A 217 1.54 -17.06 -1.12
CA TYR A 217 2.68 -17.29 -0.24
C TYR A 217 4.02 -17.04 -0.95
N PHE A 218 4.19 -17.54 -2.18
CA PHE A 218 5.39 -17.27 -2.98
C PHE A 218 5.53 -15.79 -3.35
N ASN A 219 4.44 -15.12 -3.68
CA ASN A 219 4.47 -13.68 -3.92
C ASN A 219 4.89 -12.91 -2.66
N TRP A 220 4.43 -13.33 -1.49
CA TRP A 220 4.87 -12.74 -0.22
C TRP A 220 6.37 -12.96 0.02
N LEU A 221 6.91 -14.17 -0.16
CA LEU A 221 8.34 -14.45 -0.06
C LEU A 221 9.16 -13.61 -1.04
N ARG A 222 8.71 -13.52 -2.28
CA ARG A 222 9.33 -12.67 -3.30
C ARG A 222 9.35 -11.20 -2.88
N ASP A 223 8.25 -10.69 -2.37
CA ASP A 223 8.15 -9.30 -1.93
C ASP A 223 9.05 -9.02 -0.74
N VAL A 224 9.15 -9.94 0.23
CA VAL A 224 10.08 -9.85 1.36
C VAL A 224 11.52 -9.84 0.86
N ALA A 225 11.88 -10.75 -0.05
CA ALA A 225 13.21 -10.81 -0.64
C ALA A 225 13.50 -9.54 -1.45
N TRP A 226 12.55 -9.07 -2.28
CA TRP A 226 12.70 -7.87 -3.08
C TRP A 226 12.86 -6.61 -2.24
N ARG A 227 12.10 -6.44 -1.17
CA ARG A 227 12.23 -5.29 -0.26
C ARG A 227 13.59 -5.26 0.44
N ASN A 228 14.08 -6.42 0.87
CA ASN A 228 15.39 -6.52 1.48
C ASN A 228 16.51 -6.22 0.46
N LEU A 229 16.42 -6.75 -0.75
CA LEU A 229 17.39 -6.52 -1.81
C LEU A 229 17.30 -5.09 -2.36
N SER A 230 16.11 -4.54 -2.55
CA SER A 230 15.92 -3.16 -3.02
C SER A 230 16.44 -2.16 -2.00
N SER A 231 16.23 -2.38 -0.69
CA SER A 231 16.78 -1.48 0.33
C SER A 231 18.30 -1.44 0.33
N VAL A 232 18.95 -2.57 0.04
CA VAL A 232 20.42 -2.66 -0.11
C VAL A 232 20.86 -2.02 -1.43
N TYR A 233 20.17 -2.32 -2.53
CA TYR A 233 20.46 -1.75 -3.84
C TYR A 233 20.34 -0.22 -3.83
N TYR A 234 19.27 0.33 -3.25
CA TYR A 234 19.09 1.78 -3.16
C TYR A 234 20.11 2.46 -2.25
N LYS A 235 20.57 1.80 -1.18
CA LYS A 235 21.66 2.32 -0.35
C LYS A 235 22.99 2.40 -1.13
N ILE A 236 23.28 1.38 -1.94
CA ILE A 236 24.51 1.34 -2.75
C ILE A 236 24.43 2.30 -3.95
N ALA A 237 23.28 2.41 -4.60
CA ALA A 237 23.12 3.24 -5.80
C ALA A 237 23.04 4.76 -5.50
N ASN A 238 22.83 5.15 -4.23
CA ASN A 238 22.74 6.54 -3.79
C ASN A 238 23.86 6.93 -2.79
N SER A 239 24.81 6.03 -2.51
CA SER A 239 26.09 6.32 -1.85
C SER A 239 27.12 6.75 -2.87
#